data_52163471bc83d99fc076a1047e2f6a68
#
_entry.id   52163471bc83d99fc076a1047e2f6a68
#
_cell.length_a   1.000
_cell.length_b   1.000
_cell.length_c   1.000
_cell.angle_alpha   90.00
_cell.angle_beta   90.00
_cell.angle_gamma   90.00
#
_symmetry.space_group_name_H-M   'P 1'
#
loop_
_entity.id
_entity.type
_entity.pdbx_description
1 polymer ?
#
loop_
_entity_poly.entity_id
_entity_poly.type
_entity_poly.pdbx_seq_one_letter_code
_entity_poly.pdbx_strand_id
1 'polypeptide(L)'
;MAVTMIALYKEPADREKFEQHYFDTHIPLVKKIPGLQKVEVSRFTGKDAPYYLMATLYFNSKEERKAGLSSPEGQATNADLVNFATPDSVTIAFTEIV
;
A
#
# COMPACT_ATOMS: atom_id res chain seq x y z
N MET A 1 -0.69 8.32 19.21
CA MET A 1 -1.82 8.38 18.27
C MET A 1 -1.52 7.53 17.04
N ALA A 2 -2.42 6.63 16.70
CA ALA A 2 -2.21 5.75 15.55
C ALA A 2 -2.27 6.53 14.24
N VAL A 3 -1.45 6.12 13.30
CA VAL A 3 -1.35 6.76 11.98
C VAL A 3 -1.39 5.70 10.90
N THR A 4 -1.66 6.12 9.66
CA THR A 4 -1.66 5.21 8.52
C THR A 4 -0.84 5.75 7.37
N MET A 5 -0.49 4.83 6.46
CA MET A 5 -0.08 5.16 5.10
C MET A 5 -1.08 4.47 4.17
N ILE A 6 -1.63 5.22 3.24
CA ILE A 6 -2.64 4.71 2.31
C ILE A 6 -2.06 4.72 0.90
N ALA A 7 -2.19 3.60 0.20
CA ALA A 7 -1.83 3.50 -1.22
C ALA A 7 -3.11 3.26 -2.02
N LEU A 8 -3.37 4.16 -2.96
CA LEU A 8 -4.55 4.10 -3.82
C LEU A 8 -4.10 3.77 -5.24
N TYR A 9 -4.69 2.73 -5.81
CA TYR A 9 -4.33 2.25 -7.15
C TYR A 9 -5.49 2.46 -8.11
N LYS A 10 -5.19 3.04 -9.28
CA LYS A 10 -6.15 3.16 -10.36
C LYS A 10 -6.34 1.81 -11.05
N GLU A 11 -7.40 1.69 -11.85
CA GLU A 11 -7.70 0.48 -12.62
C GLU A 11 -6.49 0.06 -13.45
N PRO A 12 -5.97 -1.17 -13.24
CA PRO A 12 -4.82 -1.64 -14.04
C PRO A 12 -5.28 -2.08 -15.43
N ALA A 13 -4.34 -2.10 -16.37
CA ALA A 13 -4.61 -2.59 -17.73
C ALA A 13 -4.95 -4.09 -17.71
N ASP A 14 -4.31 -4.85 -16.83
CA ASP A 14 -4.52 -6.29 -16.69
C ASP A 14 -4.76 -6.60 -15.20
N ARG A 15 -6.02 -6.75 -14.82
CA ARG A 15 -6.42 -7.00 -13.43
C ARG A 15 -5.81 -8.28 -12.86
N GLU A 16 -5.79 -9.33 -13.67
CA GLU A 16 -5.33 -10.64 -13.24
C GLU A 16 -3.85 -10.62 -12.91
N LYS A 17 -3.04 -10.03 -13.78
CA LYS A 17 -1.60 -9.86 -13.55
C LYS A 17 -1.32 -8.97 -12.36
N PHE A 18 -2.05 -7.86 -12.25
CA PHE A 18 -1.91 -6.93 -11.14
C PHE A 18 -2.15 -7.64 -9.81
N GLU A 19 -3.27 -8.33 -9.68
CA GLU A 19 -3.65 -8.97 -8.42
C GLU A 19 -2.75 -10.15 -8.09
N GLN A 20 -2.30 -10.91 -9.08
CA GLN A 20 -1.39 -12.01 -8.85
C GLN A 20 -0.08 -11.52 -8.23
N HIS A 21 0.55 -10.52 -8.83
CA HIS A 21 1.79 -9.94 -8.29
C HIS A 21 1.54 -9.27 -6.94
N TYR A 22 0.44 -8.53 -6.83
CA TYR A 22 0.11 -7.77 -5.65
C TYR A 22 -0.03 -8.67 -4.41
N PHE A 23 -0.83 -9.71 -4.52
CA PHE A 23 -1.09 -10.60 -3.37
C PHE A 23 0.04 -11.62 -3.16
N ASP A 24 0.69 -12.09 -4.22
CA ASP A 24 1.72 -13.12 -4.10
C ASP A 24 3.09 -12.56 -3.72
N THR A 25 3.39 -11.33 -4.09
CA THR A 25 4.72 -10.74 -3.91
C THR A 25 4.69 -9.45 -3.08
N HIS A 26 3.84 -8.50 -3.45
CA HIS A 26 3.87 -7.17 -2.82
C HIS A 26 3.39 -7.18 -1.36
N ILE A 27 2.25 -7.77 -1.09
CA ILE A 27 1.71 -7.82 0.28
C ILE A 27 2.63 -8.57 1.24
N PRO A 28 3.26 -9.71 0.86
CA PRO A 28 4.26 -10.33 1.71
C PRO A 28 5.44 -9.39 2.05
N LEU A 29 5.86 -8.54 1.12
CA LEU A 29 6.89 -7.52 1.40
C LEU A 29 6.38 -6.49 2.39
N VAL A 30 5.17 -6.00 2.21
CA VAL A 30 4.53 -5.03 3.11
C VAL A 30 4.52 -5.56 4.54
N LYS A 31 4.17 -6.83 4.71
CA LYS A 31 4.06 -7.46 6.04
C LYS A 31 5.39 -7.55 6.78
N LYS A 32 6.51 -7.38 6.09
CA LYS A 32 7.85 -7.39 6.71
C LYS A 32 8.28 -6.02 7.22
N ILE A 33 7.52 -4.96 6.93
CA ILE A 33 7.87 -3.60 7.36
C ILE A 33 7.88 -3.52 8.88
N PRO A 34 9.01 -3.11 9.51
CA PRO A 34 9.05 -3.00 10.97
C PRO A 34 8.08 -1.93 11.48
N GLY A 35 7.44 -2.21 12.59
CA GLY A 35 6.46 -1.31 13.21
C GLY A 35 5.07 -1.37 12.61
N LEU A 36 4.89 -2.07 11.51
CA LEU A 36 3.57 -2.25 10.90
C LEU A 36 2.69 -3.10 11.83
N GLN A 37 1.52 -2.56 12.20
CA GLN A 37 0.59 -3.24 13.09
C GLN A 37 -0.39 -4.11 12.34
N LYS A 38 -0.84 -3.61 11.17
CA LYS A 38 -1.77 -4.35 10.35
C LYS A 38 -1.83 -3.70 8.96
N VAL A 39 -2.17 -4.49 7.96
CA VAL A 39 -2.46 -4.00 6.62
C VAL A 39 -3.86 -4.46 6.23
N GLU A 40 -4.66 -3.52 5.70
CA GLU A 40 -5.97 -3.83 5.14
C GLU A 40 -5.96 -3.52 3.66
N VAL A 41 -6.47 -4.45 2.86
CA VAL A 41 -6.60 -4.25 1.42
C VAL A 41 -8.09 -4.22 1.11
N SER A 42 -8.52 -3.15 0.46
CA SER A 42 -9.92 -2.94 0.10
C SER A 42 -10.05 -2.77 -1.40
N ARG A 43 -11.06 -3.40 -1.98
CA ARG A 43 -11.39 -3.21 -3.39
C ARG A 43 -12.53 -2.20 -3.47
N PHE A 44 -12.36 -1.19 -4.31
CA PHE A 44 -13.44 -0.23 -4.54
C PHE A 44 -14.58 -0.91 -5.29
N THR A 45 -15.81 -0.54 -4.93
CA THR A 45 -17.00 -1.07 -5.56
C THR A 45 -17.80 0.06 -6.19
N GLY A 46 -18.64 -0.29 -7.14
CA GLY A 46 -19.47 0.69 -7.81
C GLY A 46 -18.91 1.08 -9.17
N LYS A 47 -19.83 1.49 -10.03
CA LYS A 47 -19.54 1.78 -11.43
C LYS A 47 -18.60 2.95 -11.63
N ASP A 48 -18.73 3.97 -10.79
CA ASP A 48 -17.98 5.23 -10.92
C ASP A 48 -16.92 5.38 -9.82
N ALA A 49 -16.40 4.27 -9.30
CA ALA A 49 -15.40 4.32 -8.26
C ALA A 49 -14.14 5.05 -8.74
N PRO A 50 -13.57 5.96 -7.91
CA PRO A 50 -12.41 6.75 -8.34
C PRO A 50 -11.12 5.95 -8.43
N TYR A 51 -11.06 4.81 -7.76
CA TYR A 51 -9.88 3.94 -7.73
C TYR A 51 -10.31 2.49 -7.86
N TYR A 52 -9.33 1.60 -8.00
CA TYR A 52 -9.54 0.16 -8.10
C TYR A 52 -9.31 -0.53 -6.76
N LEU A 53 -8.19 -0.21 -6.10
CA LEU A 53 -7.75 -0.89 -4.89
C LEU A 53 -7.14 0.10 -3.92
N MET A 54 -7.29 -0.17 -2.61
CA MET A 54 -6.67 0.63 -1.56
C MET A 54 -5.99 -0.29 -0.56
N ALA A 55 -4.76 0.05 -0.19
CA ALA A 55 -4.08 -0.58 0.92
C ALA A 55 -3.92 0.43 2.05
N THR A 56 -4.26 0.03 3.27
CA THR A 56 -4.10 0.86 4.45
C THR A 56 -3.12 0.17 5.40
N LEU A 57 -2.01 0.83 5.69
CA LEU A 57 -0.97 0.34 6.58
C LEU A 57 -1.07 1.10 7.90
N TYR A 58 -1.18 0.39 9.01
CA TYR A 58 -1.37 0.97 10.35
C TYR A 58 -0.09 0.92 11.15
N PHE A 59 0.26 2.05 11.77
CA PHE A 59 1.43 2.20 12.66
C PHE A 59 0.99 2.88 13.96
N ASN A 60 1.70 2.63 15.06
CA ASN A 60 1.34 3.22 16.35
C ASN A 60 1.68 4.70 16.47
N SER A 61 2.65 5.18 15.69
CA SER A 61 3.09 6.58 15.77
C SER A 61 3.72 7.02 14.45
N LYS A 62 3.84 8.34 14.27
CA LYS A 62 4.52 8.91 13.11
C LYS A 62 5.98 8.46 13.03
N GLU A 63 6.63 8.36 14.20
CA GLU A 63 8.03 7.94 14.29
C GLU A 63 8.19 6.50 13.82
N GLU A 64 7.30 5.60 14.25
CA GLU A 64 7.34 4.20 13.83
C GLU A 64 7.01 4.06 12.34
N ARG A 65 6.07 4.85 11.83
CA ARG A 65 5.75 4.86 10.41
C ARG A 65 6.96 5.30 9.58
N LYS A 66 7.61 6.40 9.98
CA LYS A 66 8.78 6.92 9.28
C LYS A 66 9.92 5.89 9.30
N ALA A 67 10.20 5.31 10.47
CA ALA A 67 11.25 4.30 10.60
C ALA A 67 10.96 3.07 9.75
N GLY A 68 9.72 2.59 9.77
CA GLY A 68 9.32 1.41 9.00
C GLY A 68 9.42 1.62 7.50
N LEU A 69 8.92 2.75 7.01
CA LEU A 69 8.96 3.05 5.57
C LEU A 69 10.38 3.34 5.07
N SER A 70 11.26 3.82 5.95
CA SER A 70 12.67 4.10 5.61
C SER A 70 13.57 2.87 5.76
N SER A 71 13.07 1.80 6.37
CA SER A 71 13.84 0.56 6.58
C SER A 71 14.15 -0.11 5.24
N PRO A 72 15.11 -1.07 5.23
CA PRO A 72 15.35 -1.88 4.02
C PRO A 72 14.08 -2.56 3.51
N GLU A 73 13.24 -3.06 4.41
CA GLU A 73 11.97 -3.69 4.06
C GLU A 73 10.99 -2.69 3.45
N GLY A 74 10.90 -1.47 4.01
CA GLY A 74 10.06 -0.42 3.45
C GLY A 74 10.54 0.01 2.07
N GLN A 75 11.84 0.14 1.89
CA GLN A 75 12.43 0.49 0.59
C GLN A 75 12.20 -0.60 -0.44
N ALA A 76 12.32 -1.87 -0.07
CA ALA A 76 12.05 -3.00 -0.97
C ALA A 76 10.59 -3.01 -1.42
N THR A 77 9.67 -2.71 -0.50
CA THR A 77 8.25 -2.62 -0.81
C THR A 77 8.00 -1.50 -1.82
N ASN A 78 8.59 -0.33 -1.60
CA ASN A 78 8.43 0.80 -2.51
C ASN A 78 9.04 0.49 -3.88
N ALA A 79 10.19 -0.16 -3.92
CA ALA A 79 10.85 -0.53 -5.18
C ALA A 79 10.01 -1.51 -6.00
N ASP A 80 9.22 -2.36 -5.34
CA ASP A 80 8.38 -3.34 -6.02
C ASP A 80 7.19 -2.72 -6.77
N LEU A 81 6.81 -1.49 -6.46
CA LEU A 81 5.66 -0.82 -7.12
C LEU A 81 5.78 -0.82 -8.64
N VAL A 82 6.98 -0.57 -9.18
CA VAL A 82 7.19 -0.51 -10.63
C VAL A 82 6.97 -1.86 -11.33
N ASN A 83 6.95 -2.95 -10.58
CA ASN A 83 6.76 -4.28 -11.13
C ASN A 83 5.29 -4.61 -11.44
N PHE A 84 4.34 -3.85 -10.87
CA PHE A 84 2.91 -4.12 -11.10
C PHE A 84 2.08 -2.87 -11.33
N ALA A 85 2.63 -1.68 -11.16
CA ALA A 85 1.88 -0.43 -11.32
C ALA A 85 2.74 0.62 -12.01
N THR A 86 2.09 1.50 -12.78
CA THR A 86 2.77 2.66 -13.36
C THR A 86 2.81 3.78 -12.31
N PRO A 87 3.83 4.66 -12.33
CA PRO A 87 3.95 5.71 -11.30
C PRO A 87 2.74 6.61 -11.18
N ASP A 88 2.08 6.93 -12.29
CA ASP A 88 0.92 7.81 -12.29
C ASP A 88 -0.38 7.12 -11.88
N SER A 89 -0.35 5.80 -11.69
CA SER A 89 -1.53 5.03 -11.26
C SER A 89 -1.61 4.84 -9.74
N VAL A 90 -0.59 5.28 -9.00
CA VAL A 90 -0.51 5.08 -7.54
C VAL A 90 -0.51 6.43 -6.85
N THR A 91 -1.39 6.58 -5.87
CA THR A 91 -1.42 7.76 -5.01
C THR A 91 -1.13 7.32 -3.58
N ILE A 92 -0.15 7.97 -2.95
CA ILE A 92 0.21 7.70 -1.56
C ILE A 92 -0.26 8.85 -0.69
N ALA A 93 -0.90 8.54 0.43
CA ALA A 93 -1.37 9.53 1.39
C ALA A 93 -1.07 9.07 2.81
N PHE A 94 -0.95 10.03 3.72
CA PHE A 94 -0.68 9.76 5.12
C PHE A 94 -1.81 10.34 5.96
N THR A 95 -2.27 9.58 6.96
CA THR A 95 -3.37 10.03 7.82
C THR A 95 -3.06 9.82 9.29
N GLU A 96 -3.79 10.54 10.13
CA GLU A 96 -3.84 10.32 11.58
C GLU A 96 -5.24 9.81 11.91
N ILE A 97 -5.30 8.82 12.78
CA ILE A 97 -6.60 8.33 13.27
C ILE A 97 -7.04 9.24 14.41
N VAL A 98 -8.18 9.85 14.26
CA VAL A 98 -8.70 10.82 15.23
C VAL A 98 -9.86 10.25 16.03
#